data_3b668dfc091222c84dac38852a64dcc5
#
_entry.id   3b668dfc091222c84dac38852a64dcc5
#
_cell.length_a   1.000
_cell.length_b   1.000
_cell.length_c   1.000
_cell.angle_alpha   90.00
_cell.angle_beta   90.00
_cell.angle_gamma   90.00
#
_symmetry.space_group_name_H-M   'P 1'
#
loop_
_entity.id
_entity.type
_entity.pdbx_description
1 polymer ?
#
loop_
_entity_poly.entity_id
_entity_poly.type
_entity_poly.pdbx_seq_one_letter_code
_entity_poly.pdbx_strand_id
1 'polypeptide(L)'
;MNIKTLFIIILMLCPFTIKAQSSEKKITEHLTAITKTDGFRHYQNLPVLNQVADYIHSVFSKYADTTYFQTYNVDGKIYKNVVCRFGSDINKPILVAGAHYDVCGDQEGADDNASGVVGILELARMLHGKTLSRPVELVAYTLEEPPFFRTPQMGSYIHAESLKKNNTSVYGMVALEMIGYFSDEPGSQDYPIKPMKIIYGKTGNFILLVKKMGSGEFTGNFSSWFDNAQTIKTRNITAPAELEGIDFSDHLNYWKMGYDAMMVTNTAFYRNKNYHQTADTMETLDINRMSKVIDAVYHAIVNIDNKNTGKKNPEEERVKYTNSRKSYMEYLLLIMS
;
A
#
# COMPACT_ATOMS: atom_id res chain seq x y z
N MET A 1 36.15 -60.53 14.22
CA MET A 1 34.72 -60.15 14.05
C MET A 1 34.66 -58.62 13.86
N ASN A 2 34.59 -58.18 12.61
CA ASN A 2 34.66 -56.71 12.24
C ASN A 2 33.28 -56.17 12.18
N ILE A 3 32.99 -55.23 13.07
CA ILE A 3 31.76 -54.43 13.05
C ILE A 3 32.01 -53.20 12.17
N LYS A 4 31.43 -53.22 10.96
CA LYS A 4 31.45 -52.05 10.07
C LYS A 4 30.38 -51.06 10.58
N THR A 5 30.83 -49.91 11.11
CA THR A 5 29.97 -48.80 11.51
C THR A 5 29.48 -48.10 10.25
N LEU A 6 28.20 -48.24 9.94
CA LEU A 6 27.53 -47.56 8.83
C LEU A 6 27.14 -46.14 9.29
N PHE A 7 27.87 -45.12 8.86
CA PHE A 7 27.46 -43.74 9.04
C PHE A 7 26.35 -43.42 8.03
N ILE A 8 25.11 -43.31 8.52
CA ILE A 8 23.98 -42.74 7.74
C ILE A 8 24.08 -41.25 7.85
N ILE A 9 24.53 -40.57 6.76
CA ILE A 9 24.42 -39.11 6.61
C ILE A 9 22.95 -38.84 6.28
N ILE A 10 22.17 -38.40 7.28
CA ILE A 10 20.85 -37.83 7.07
C ILE A 10 21.07 -36.41 6.52
N LEU A 11 21.04 -36.27 5.19
CA LEU A 11 20.88 -34.96 4.57
C LEU A 11 19.52 -34.43 5.01
N MET A 12 19.48 -33.53 6.01
CA MET A 12 18.32 -32.69 6.26
C MET A 12 18.12 -31.79 5.03
N LEU A 13 17.28 -32.20 4.11
CA LEU A 13 16.67 -31.35 3.12
C LEU A 13 15.82 -30.36 3.88
N CYS A 14 16.43 -29.25 4.34
CA CYS A 14 15.70 -28.06 4.74
C CYS A 14 14.91 -27.60 3.50
N PRO A 15 13.58 -27.61 3.49
CA PRO A 15 12.86 -27.05 2.36
C PRO A 15 13.23 -25.56 2.29
N PHE A 16 14.09 -25.21 1.36
CA PHE A 16 14.24 -23.82 0.94
C PHE A 16 12.88 -23.39 0.37
N THR A 17 11.99 -22.92 1.22
CA THR A 17 10.86 -22.13 0.78
C THR A 17 11.45 -20.87 0.18
N ILE A 18 11.56 -20.83 -1.15
CA ILE A 18 11.87 -19.59 -1.87
C ILE A 18 10.71 -18.64 -1.50
N LYS A 19 10.97 -17.78 -0.53
CA LYS A 19 10.03 -16.71 -0.16
C LYS A 19 9.86 -15.89 -1.43
N ALA A 20 8.64 -15.75 -1.94
CA ALA A 20 8.38 -14.83 -3.03
C ALA A 20 8.88 -13.45 -2.59
N GLN A 21 9.76 -12.86 -3.37
CA GLN A 21 10.42 -11.60 -3.10
C GLN A 21 10.22 -10.68 -4.29
N SER A 22 9.99 -9.41 -4.01
CA SER A 22 9.93 -8.37 -5.03
C SER A 22 11.30 -8.22 -5.71
N SER A 23 11.29 -7.79 -6.97
CA SER A 23 12.48 -7.70 -7.79
C SER A 23 12.84 -6.25 -8.06
N GLU A 24 13.96 -5.76 -7.51
CA GLU A 24 14.45 -4.40 -7.77
C GLU A 24 14.58 -4.11 -9.28
N LYS A 25 15.02 -5.10 -10.06
CA LYS A 25 15.07 -5.00 -11.52
C LYS A 25 13.68 -4.76 -12.13
N LYS A 26 12.67 -5.53 -11.71
CA LYS A 26 11.28 -5.37 -12.18
C LYS A 26 10.67 -4.04 -11.72
N ILE A 27 10.93 -3.64 -10.49
CA ILE A 27 10.54 -2.33 -9.96
C ILE A 27 11.07 -1.22 -10.87
N THR A 28 12.36 -1.24 -11.20
CA THR A 28 12.99 -0.26 -12.10
C THR A 28 12.40 -0.30 -13.53
N GLU A 29 12.17 -1.50 -14.09
CA GLU A 29 11.51 -1.67 -15.39
C GLU A 29 10.10 -1.07 -15.39
N HIS A 30 9.30 -1.32 -14.35
CA HIS A 30 7.94 -0.81 -14.23
C HIS A 30 7.93 0.72 -14.00
N LEU A 31 8.80 1.25 -13.15
CA LEU A 31 8.95 2.69 -12.95
C LEU A 31 9.26 3.37 -14.28
N THR A 32 10.25 2.86 -15.03
CA THR A 32 10.62 3.41 -16.34
C THR A 32 9.42 3.42 -17.31
N ALA A 33 8.67 2.33 -17.38
CA ALA A 33 7.52 2.23 -18.29
C ALA A 33 6.37 3.17 -17.93
N ILE A 34 6.21 3.53 -16.65
CA ILE A 34 5.13 4.39 -16.15
C ILE A 34 5.53 5.87 -16.18
N THR A 35 6.80 6.19 -15.86
CA THR A 35 7.25 7.58 -15.68
C THR A 35 7.93 8.17 -16.91
N LYS A 36 8.63 7.37 -17.71
CA LYS A 36 9.37 7.85 -18.91
C LYS A 36 8.51 7.71 -20.17
N THR A 37 7.32 8.30 -20.13
CA THR A 37 6.34 8.36 -21.23
C THR A 37 6.54 9.62 -22.08
N ASP A 38 5.96 9.66 -23.29
CA ASP A 38 5.95 10.86 -24.13
C ASP A 38 4.87 11.83 -23.64
N GLY A 39 5.17 12.56 -22.61
CA GLY A 39 4.26 13.44 -21.83
C GLY A 39 3.90 12.86 -20.48
N PHE A 40 3.05 13.57 -19.74
CA PHE A 40 2.69 13.24 -18.36
C PHE A 40 1.28 12.64 -18.27
N ARG A 41 1.05 11.71 -17.34
CA ARG A 41 -0.19 10.96 -17.15
C ARG A 41 -1.24 11.69 -16.30
N HIS A 42 -1.38 13.02 -16.49
CA HIS A 42 -2.42 13.80 -15.81
C HIS A 42 -3.78 13.71 -16.54
N TYR A 43 -4.86 14.06 -15.86
CA TYR A 43 -6.24 13.88 -16.31
C TYR A 43 -6.58 14.53 -17.66
N GLN A 44 -5.85 15.57 -18.08
CA GLN A 44 -6.07 16.24 -19.38
C GLN A 44 -5.37 15.51 -20.52
N ASN A 45 -4.32 14.75 -20.26
CA ASN A 45 -3.54 14.01 -21.26
C ASN A 45 -4.01 12.55 -21.37
N LEU A 46 -5.25 12.37 -21.82
CA LEU A 46 -5.86 11.04 -21.96
C LEU A 46 -5.03 10.04 -22.79
N PRO A 47 -4.32 10.43 -23.88
CA PRO A 47 -3.48 9.48 -24.62
C PRO A 47 -2.42 8.83 -23.71
N VAL A 48 -1.65 9.60 -22.96
CA VAL A 48 -0.61 9.08 -22.07
C VAL A 48 -1.22 8.34 -20.87
N LEU A 49 -2.29 8.90 -20.28
CA LEU A 49 -3.01 8.25 -19.19
C LEU A 49 -3.52 6.85 -19.61
N ASN A 50 -4.09 6.75 -20.81
CA ASN A 50 -4.55 5.47 -21.35
C ASN A 50 -3.39 4.52 -21.70
N GLN A 51 -2.27 5.02 -22.24
CA GLN A 51 -1.06 4.22 -22.49
C GLN A 51 -0.58 3.55 -21.21
N VAL A 52 -0.54 4.29 -20.08
CA VAL A 52 -0.14 3.74 -18.78
C VAL A 52 -1.17 2.72 -18.29
N ALA A 53 -2.47 3.01 -18.41
CA ALA A 53 -3.52 2.04 -18.08
C ALA A 53 -3.41 0.74 -18.88
N ASP A 54 -3.13 0.83 -20.17
CA ASP A 54 -2.95 -0.34 -21.04
C ASP A 54 -1.69 -1.14 -20.66
N TYR A 55 -0.61 -0.46 -20.26
CA TYR A 55 0.58 -1.10 -19.70
C TYR A 55 0.26 -1.87 -18.42
N ILE A 56 -0.41 -1.23 -17.45
CA ILE A 56 -0.83 -1.86 -16.18
C ILE A 56 -1.69 -3.08 -16.48
N HIS A 57 -2.69 -2.95 -17.35
CA HIS A 57 -3.56 -4.05 -17.78
C HIS A 57 -2.76 -5.21 -18.37
N SER A 58 -1.78 -4.91 -19.23
CA SER A 58 -0.92 -5.92 -19.85
C SER A 58 -0.09 -6.71 -18.83
N VAL A 59 0.39 -6.04 -17.77
CA VAL A 59 1.13 -6.69 -16.68
C VAL A 59 0.21 -7.53 -15.82
N PHE A 60 -0.94 -6.99 -15.39
CA PHE A 60 -1.93 -7.73 -14.61
C PHE A 60 -2.41 -9.00 -15.33
N SER A 61 -2.69 -8.90 -16.64
CA SER A 61 -3.16 -10.04 -17.45
C SER A 61 -2.16 -11.19 -17.57
N LYS A 62 -0.87 -10.95 -17.30
CA LYS A 62 0.14 -12.02 -17.25
C LYS A 62 0.08 -12.88 -16.01
N TYR A 63 -0.49 -12.34 -14.91
CA TYR A 63 -0.35 -12.95 -13.60
C TYR A 63 -1.67 -13.26 -12.91
N ALA A 64 -2.72 -12.47 -13.17
CA ALA A 64 -4.00 -12.59 -12.47
C ALA A 64 -4.96 -13.58 -13.14
N ASP A 65 -5.93 -14.08 -12.38
CA ASP A 65 -6.98 -14.96 -12.88
C ASP A 65 -7.95 -14.21 -13.81
N THR A 66 -8.24 -12.94 -13.49
CA THR A 66 -9.04 -12.05 -14.33
C THR A 66 -8.46 -10.63 -14.31
N THR A 67 -8.60 -9.92 -15.43
CA THR A 67 -8.20 -8.51 -15.56
C THR A 67 -9.20 -7.78 -16.44
N TYR A 68 -9.58 -6.57 -16.05
CA TYR A 68 -10.52 -5.75 -16.82
C TYR A 68 -10.34 -4.26 -16.56
N PHE A 69 -10.87 -3.44 -17.47
CA PHE A 69 -11.03 -2.00 -17.26
C PHE A 69 -12.40 -1.72 -16.65
N GLN A 70 -12.43 -0.99 -15.54
CA GLN A 70 -13.64 -0.38 -15.03
C GLN A 70 -13.72 1.05 -15.60
N THR A 71 -14.51 1.22 -16.66
CA THR A 71 -14.65 2.49 -17.38
C THR A 71 -15.77 3.35 -16.80
N TYR A 72 -15.58 4.67 -16.79
CA TYR A 72 -16.59 5.63 -16.36
C TYR A 72 -16.41 6.98 -17.08
N ASN A 73 -17.48 7.77 -17.11
CA ASN A 73 -17.50 9.06 -17.82
C ASN A 73 -17.36 10.22 -16.81
N VAL A 74 -16.50 11.17 -17.12
CA VAL A 74 -16.39 12.46 -16.42
C VAL A 74 -16.34 13.53 -17.50
N ASP A 75 -17.31 14.44 -17.50
CA ASP A 75 -17.41 15.58 -18.43
C ASP A 75 -17.22 15.19 -19.91
N GLY A 76 -17.85 14.06 -20.32
CA GLY A 76 -17.79 13.56 -21.69
C GLY A 76 -16.51 12.79 -22.05
N LYS A 77 -15.55 12.67 -21.14
CA LYS A 77 -14.32 11.91 -21.30
C LYS A 77 -14.42 10.57 -20.58
N ILE A 78 -13.87 9.51 -21.20
CA ILE A 78 -13.83 8.17 -20.60
C ILE A 78 -12.52 7.97 -19.87
N TYR A 79 -12.63 7.73 -18.56
CA TYR A 79 -11.55 7.31 -17.69
C TYR A 79 -11.72 5.84 -17.29
N LYS A 80 -10.66 5.23 -16.78
CA LYS A 80 -10.69 3.80 -16.43
C LYS A 80 -9.81 3.49 -15.23
N ASN A 81 -10.33 2.71 -14.31
CA ASN A 81 -9.49 1.95 -13.38
C ASN A 81 -9.05 0.67 -14.07
N VAL A 82 -7.92 0.14 -13.67
CA VAL A 82 -7.44 -1.19 -14.09
C VAL A 82 -7.55 -2.13 -12.91
N VAL A 83 -8.36 -3.18 -13.05
CA VAL A 83 -8.66 -4.11 -11.97
C VAL A 83 -8.18 -5.50 -12.34
N CYS A 84 -7.54 -6.19 -11.41
CA CYS A 84 -7.29 -7.62 -11.54
C CYS A 84 -7.63 -8.37 -10.27
N ARG A 85 -7.96 -9.67 -10.40
CA ARG A 85 -8.38 -10.51 -9.28
C ARG A 85 -7.61 -11.82 -9.25
N PHE A 86 -7.31 -12.25 -8.03
CA PHE A 86 -6.74 -13.55 -7.67
C PHE A 86 -7.69 -14.29 -6.75
N GLY A 87 -7.92 -15.57 -7.04
CA GLY A 87 -8.84 -16.43 -6.28
C GLY A 87 -10.30 -16.23 -6.67
N SER A 88 -11.05 -17.32 -6.61
CA SER A 88 -12.43 -17.40 -7.10
C SER A 88 -13.48 -17.69 -6.01
N ASP A 89 -13.09 -17.75 -4.74
CA ASP A 89 -14.04 -18.06 -3.66
C ASP A 89 -14.96 -16.87 -3.38
N ILE A 90 -16.11 -16.87 -4.02
CA ILE A 90 -17.15 -15.82 -3.90
C ILE A 90 -17.78 -15.74 -2.49
N ASN A 91 -17.59 -16.75 -1.65
CA ASN A 91 -18.14 -16.78 -0.29
C ASN A 91 -17.25 -16.05 0.71
N LYS A 92 -16.04 -15.68 0.31
CA LYS A 92 -15.10 -14.95 1.16
C LYS A 92 -15.10 -13.45 0.83
N PRO A 93 -15.08 -12.58 1.86
CA PRO A 93 -14.88 -11.16 1.66
C PRO A 93 -13.54 -10.88 0.96
N ILE A 94 -13.56 -10.06 -0.09
CA ILE A 94 -12.36 -9.71 -0.85
C ILE A 94 -11.43 -8.79 -0.05
N LEU A 95 -10.12 -8.93 -0.27
CA LEU A 95 -9.11 -7.95 0.14
C LEU A 95 -8.75 -7.11 -1.08
N VAL A 96 -8.75 -5.78 -0.93
CA VAL A 96 -8.37 -4.85 -2.00
C VAL A 96 -7.03 -4.21 -1.66
N ALA A 97 -6.11 -4.17 -2.64
CA ALA A 97 -4.92 -3.31 -2.57
C ALA A 97 -4.88 -2.42 -3.80
N GLY A 98 -4.62 -1.13 -3.63
CA GLY A 98 -4.68 -0.21 -4.76
C GLY A 98 -3.74 0.97 -4.65
N ALA A 99 -3.54 1.64 -5.80
CA ALA A 99 -2.74 2.85 -5.94
C ALA A 99 -3.25 3.65 -7.13
N HIS A 100 -3.19 4.97 -7.07
CA HIS A 100 -3.55 5.78 -8.23
C HIS A 100 -2.39 5.86 -9.23
N TYR A 101 -2.74 5.98 -10.53
CA TYR A 101 -1.73 6.04 -11.60
C TYR A 101 -1.70 7.38 -12.35
N ASP A 102 -2.61 8.30 -12.07
CA ASP A 102 -2.54 9.68 -12.55
C ASP A 102 -1.52 10.51 -11.76
N VAL A 103 -1.19 11.71 -12.25
CA VAL A 103 -0.28 12.66 -11.60
C VAL A 103 -0.84 14.06 -11.58
N CYS A 104 -0.37 14.87 -10.64
CA CYS A 104 -0.70 16.28 -10.50
C CYS A 104 0.09 17.13 -11.50
N GLY A 105 -0.52 17.42 -12.68
CA GLY A 105 0.11 18.30 -13.68
C GLY A 105 1.30 17.71 -14.42
N ASP A 106 2.24 18.57 -14.80
CA ASP A 106 3.35 18.23 -15.71
C ASP A 106 4.58 17.71 -14.94
N GLN A 107 4.50 16.47 -14.47
CA GLN A 107 5.57 15.80 -13.70
C GLN A 107 5.60 14.29 -13.94
N GLU A 108 6.75 13.67 -13.68
CA GLU A 108 6.87 12.20 -13.77
C GLU A 108 6.07 11.49 -12.67
N GLY A 109 5.97 12.08 -11.47
CA GLY A 109 5.27 11.50 -10.33
C GLY A 109 5.80 10.12 -9.98
N ALA A 110 7.11 10.00 -9.79
CA ALA A 110 7.75 8.71 -9.59
C ALA A 110 7.45 8.14 -8.19
N ASP A 111 7.52 8.98 -7.15
CA ASP A 111 7.05 8.62 -5.83
C ASP A 111 5.53 8.74 -5.76
N ASP A 112 4.98 9.84 -6.28
CA ASP A 112 3.56 10.18 -6.33
C ASP A 112 2.92 9.93 -7.71
N ASN A 113 2.28 8.81 -7.96
CA ASN A 113 2.25 7.59 -7.14
C ASN A 113 2.62 6.37 -8.00
N ALA A 114 3.62 6.55 -8.95
CA ALA A 114 4.13 5.42 -9.70
C ALA A 114 4.74 4.36 -8.76
N SER A 115 5.30 4.77 -7.61
CA SER A 115 5.83 3.85 -6.61
C SER A 115 4.75 2.90 -6.07
N GLY A 116 3.57 3.41 -5.73
CA GLY A 116 2.42 2.61 -5.32
C GLY A 116 1.92 1.69 -6.44
N VAL A 117 1.81 2.21 -7.67
CA VAL A 117 1.41 1.41 -8.84
C VAL A 117 2.39 0.25 -9.07
N VAL A 118 3.69 0.52 -9.06
CA VAL A 118 4.70 -0.54 -9.19
C VAL A 118 4.59 -1.56 -8.05
N GLY A 119 4.23 -1.09 -6.86
CA GLY A 119 3.92 -1.98 -5.73
C GLY A 119 2.84 -3.00 -6.08
N ILE A 120 1.71 -2.56 -6.62
CA ILE A 120 0.63 -3.49 -7.00
C ILE A 120 0.97 -4.35 -8.21
N LEU A 121 1.83 -3.89 -9.14
CA LEU A 121 2.32 -4.72 -10.26
C LEU A 121 3.22 -5.87 -9.77
N GLU A 122 4.13 -5.60 -8.85
CA GLU A 122 4.96 -6.62 -8.23
C GLU A 122 4.13 -7.57 -7.34
N LEU A 123 3.13 -7.06 -6.62
CA LEU A 123 2.17 -7.90 -5.90
C LEU A 123 1.46 -8.87 -6.85
N ALA A 124 1.03 -8.41 -8.03
CA ALA A 124 0.40 -9.28 -9.03
C ALA A 124 1.33 -10.43 -9.43
N ARG A 125 2.60 -10.14 -9.70
CA ARG A 125 3.61 -11.15 -10.02
C ARG A 125 3.83 -12.14 -8.87
N MET A 126 3.90 -11.64 -7.63
CA MET A 126 4.19 -12.45 -6.45
C MET A 126 3.00 -13.32 -6.01
N LEU A 127 1.78 -12.87 -6.28
CA LEU A 127 0.54 -13.60 -5.99
C LEU A 127 0.22 -14.68 -7.05
N HIS A 128 0.83 -14.60 -8.24
CA HIS A 128 0.61 -15.56 -9.32
C HIS A 128 0.83 -17.01 -8.86
N GLY A 129 -0.17 -17.87 -9.11
CA GLY A 129 -0.11 -19.28 -8.73
C GLY A 129 -0.14 -19.57 -7.22
N LYS A 130 -0.46 -18.57 -6.38
CA LYS A 130 -0.58 -18.78 -4.94
C LYS A 130 -1.98 -19.21 -4.56
N THR A 131 -2.07 -20.16 -3.64
CA THR A 131 -3.34 -20.48 -2.96
C THR A 131 -3.60 -19.40 -1.92
N LEU A 132 -4.66 -18.63 -2.11
CA LEU A 132 -5.05 -17.55 -1.21
C LEU A 132 -6.22 -17.96 -0.33
N SER A 133 -6.24 -17.53 0.90
CA SER A 133 -7.30 -17.78 1.86
C SER A 133 -8.59 -17.02 1.55
N ARG A 134 -8.49 -15.95 0.77
CA ARG A 134 -9.58 -15.11 0.26
C ARG A 134 -9.22 -14.50 -1.08
N PRO A 135 -10.20 -14.07 -1.89
CA PRO A 135 -9.89 -13.36 -3.12
C PRO A 135 -9.18 -12.02 -2.83
N VAL A 136 -8.24 -11.67 -3.70
CA VAL A 136 -7.52 -10.40 -3.66
C VAL A 136 -7.78 -9.65 -4.96
N GLU A 137 -8.20 -8.38 -4.87
CA GLU A 137 -8.24 -7.46 -5.99
C GLU A 137 -7.09 -6.47 -5.89
N LEU A 138 -6.35 -6.28 -7.00
CA LEU A 138 -5.40 -5.20 -7.16
C LEU A 138 -6.00 -4.18 -8.12
N VAL A 139 -5.97 -2.92 -7.75
CA VAL A 139 -6.64 -1.86 -8.49
C VAL A 139 -5.72 -0.67 -8.70
N ALA A 140 -5.48 -0.31 -9.98
CA ALA A 140 -4.88 0.97 -10.32
C ALA A 140 -6.00 1.99 -10.56
N TYR A 141 -6.08 3.02 -9.73
CA TYR A 141 -7.10 4.05 -9.81
C TYR A 141 -6.66 5.22 -10.69
N THR A 142 -7.63 5.94 -11.24
CA THR A 142 -7.36 7.22 -11.92
C THR A 142 -8.16 8.34 -11.26
N LEU A 143 -7.78 9.59 -11.55
CA LEU A 143 -8.41 10.80 -11.04
C LEU A 143 -8.36 10.91 -9.50
N GLU A 144 -7.27 10.49 -8.90
CA GLU A 144 -6.99 10.76 -7.48
C GLU A 144 -6.59 12.22 -7.28
N GLU A 145 -5.80 12.74 -8.20
CA GLU A 145 -5.18 14.06 -8.14
C GLU A 145 -6.15 15.23 -8.36
N PRO A 146 -5.82 16.46 -7.92
CA PRO A 146 -6.60 17.65 -8.26
C PRO A 146 -6.82 17.80 -9.77
N PRO A 147 -8.04 18.22 -10.17
CA PRO A 147 -9.12 18.79 -9.35
C PRO A 147 -10.12 17.76 -8.79
N PHE A 148 -9.87 16.47 -8.97
CA PHE A 148 -10.84 15.41 -8.64
C PHE A 148 -10.70 14.86 -7.22
N PHE A 149 -9.62 15.17 -6.53
CA PHE A 149 -9.40 14.73 -5.15
C PHE A 149 -10.62 15.01 -4.26
N ARG A 150 -11.05 14.01 -3.49
CA ARG A 150 -12.23 14.01 -2.61
C ARG A 150 -13.59 14.15 -3.31
N THR A 151 -13.63 14.08 -4.63
CA THR A 151 -14.88 14.11 -5.40
C THR A 151 -15.38 12.67 -5.73
N PRO A 152 -16.65 12.51 -6.11
CA PRO A 152 -17.17 11.21 -6.58
C PRO A 152 -16.57 10.75 -7.93
N GLN A 153 -15.77 11.59 -8.61
CA GLN A 153 -15.09 11.24 -9.84
C GLN A 153 -13.77 10.50 -9.63
N MET A 154 -13.24 10.44 -8.40
CA MET A 154 -12.06 9.62 -8.10
C MET A 154 -12.32 8.17 -8.50
N GLY A 155 -11.35 7.54 -9.15
CA GLY A 155 -11.44 6.12 -9.52
C GLY A 155 -11.68 5.20 -8.33
N SER A 156 -11.08 5.50 -7.20
CA SER A 156 -11.32 4.76 -5.95
C SER A 156 -12.75 4.91 -5.42
N TYR A 157 -13.38 6.09 -5.61
CA TYR A 157 -14.79 6.26 -5.28
C TYR A 157 -15.66 5.37 -6.18
N ILE A 158 -15.44 5.43 -7.49
CA ILE A 158 -16.17 4.61 -8.49
C ILE A 158 -16.03 3.11 -8.16
N HIS A 159 -14.83 2.67 -7.80
CA HIS A 159 -14.60 1.26 -7.47
C HIS A 159 -15.30 0.88 -6.16
N ALA A 160 -15.09 1.62 -5.08
CA ALA A 160 -15.69 1.34 -3.78
C ALA A 160 -17.23 1.39 -3.84
N GLU A 161 -17.80 2.36 -4.59
CA GLU A 161 -19.24 2.47 -4.81
C GLU A 161 -19.79 1.28 -5.60
N SER A 162 -19.06 0.80 -6.62
CA SER A 162 -19.47 -0.38 -7.39
C SER A 162 -19.52 -1.64 -6.53
N LEU A 163 -18.55 -1.83 -5.64
CA LEU A 163 -18.56 -2.92 -4.67
C LEU A 163 -19.77 -2.82 -3.74
N LYS A 164 -20.11 -1.61 -3.29
CA LYS A 164 -21.28 -1.38 -2.43
C LYS A 164 -22.60 -1.66 -3.15
N LYS A 165 -22.75 -1.17 -4.39
CA LYS A 165 -23.94 -1.39 -5.22
C LYS A 165 -24.16 -2.87 -5.54
N ASN A 166 -23.08 -3.61 -5.73
CA ASN A 166 -23.12 -5.05 -6.02
C ASN A 166 -23.20 -5.93 -4.76
N ASN A 167 -23.34 -5.32 -3.57
CA ASN A 167 -23.31 -6.01 -2.28
C ASN A 167 -22.08 -6.92 -2.10
N THR A 168 -20.95 -6.54 -2.69
CA THR A 168 -19.69 -7.29 -2.54
C THR A 168 -19.15 -7.13 -1.13
N SER A 169 -18.92 -8.26 -0.47
CA SER A 169 -18.31 -8.27 0.86
C SER A 169 -16.82 -7.96 0.77
N VAL A 170 -16.38 -6.90 1.42
CA VAL A 170 -14.97 -6.46 1.47
C VAL A 170 -14.44 -6.68 2.87
N TYR A 171 -13.35 -7.42 2.99
CA TYR A 171 -12.64 -7.59 4.26
C TYR A 171 -11.92 -6.33 4.67
N GLY A 172 -11.28 -5.69 3.70
CA GLY A 172 -10.64 -4.40 3.87
C GLY A 172 -9.85 -3.96 2.64
N MET A 173 -9.40 -2.70 2.66
CA MET A 173 -8.61 -2.10 1.58
C MET A 173 -7.32 -1.49 2.11
N VAL A 174 -6.21 -1.70 1.39
CA VAL A 174 -4.95 -1.00 1.62
C VAL A 174 -4.58 -0.16 0.40
N ALA A 175 -4.41 1.16 0.62
CA ALA A 175 -3.82 2.05 -0.38
C ALA A 175 -2.30 2.05 -0.24
N LEU A 176 -1.58 1.94 -1.35
CA LEU A 176 -0.14 2.18 -1.43
C LEU A 176 0.05 3.60 -1.96
N GLU A 177 0.57 4.47 -1.09
CA GLU A 177 0.67 5.91 -1.35
C GLU A 177 2.08 6.40 -1.10
N MET A 178 2.82 6.72 -2.18
CA MET A 178 4.21 7.18 -2.07
C MET A 178 5.05 6.25 -1.19
N ILE A 179 5.55 5.15 -1.75
CA ILE A 179 6.29 4.13 -1.01
C ILE A 179 7.78 4.03 -1.40
N GLY A 180 8.25 4.96 -2.25
CA GLY A 180 9.59 4.87 -2.86
C GLY A 180 10.64 5.80 -2.24
N TYR A 181 10.28 6.95 -1.65
CA TYR A 181 11.24 7.94 -1.16
C TYR A 181 11.58 7.74 0.32
N PHE A 182 12.88 7.66 0.62
CA PHE A 182 13.43 7.55 1.97
C PHE A 182 14.64 8.47 2.15
N SER A 183 14.90 8.88 3.40
CA SER A 183 16.10 9.66 3.74
C SER A 183 16.60 9.28 5.13
N ASP A 184 17.91 9.09 5.26
CA ASP A 184 18.56 8.88 6.56
C ASP A 184 19.08 10.18 7.19
N GLU A 185 18.92 11.31 6.50
CA GLU A 185 19.36 12.61 6.98
C GLU A 185 18.57 13.04 8.23
N PRO A 186 19.27 13.52 9.28
CA PRO A 186 18.61 14.06 10.45
C PRO A 186 17.74 15.27 10.10
N GLY A 187 16.46 15.25 10.51
CA GLY A 187 15.53 16.34 10.22
C GLY A 187 14.75 16.17 8.91
N SER A 188 14.96 15.08 8.17
CA SER A 188 14.28 14.78 6.91
C SER A 188 12.80 14.39 7.06
N GLN A 189 12.26 14.35 8.27
CA GLN A 189 10.86 14.01 8.54
C GLN A 189 10.14 15.14 9.27
N ASP A 190 9.08 15.63 8.65
CA ASP A 190 8.11 16.56 9.24
C ASP A 190 6.80 15.86 9.60
N TYR A 191 5.89 16.58 10.27
CA TYR A 191 4.59 16.08 10.74
C TYR A 191 3.59 17.24 10.83
N PRO A 192 2.27 16.97 10.73
CA PRO A 192 1.24 18.00 10.86
C PRO A 192 1.26 18.70 12.23
N ILE A 193 1.65 17.97 13.28
CA ILE A 193 1.79 18.54 14.63
C ILE A 193 3.18 18.25 15.19
N LYS A 194 3.82 19.28 15.77
CA LYS A 194 5.21 19.25 16.28
C LYS A 194 5.52 18.07 17.22
N PRO A 195 4.63 17.69 18.15
CA PRO A 195 4.89 16.60 19.09
C PRO A 195 5.09 15.24 18.46
N MET A 196 4.56 15.01 17.26
CA MET A 196 4.79 13.75 16.56
C MET A 196 6.27 13.49 16.28
N LYS A 197 7.10 14.54 16.16
CA LYS A 197 8.57 14.42 16.04
C LYS A 197 9.22 13.71 17.24
N ILE A 198 8.62 13.85 18.43
CA ILE A 198 9.11 13.19 19.65
C ILE A 198 8.74 11.70 19.63
N ILE A 199 7.54 11.36 19.19
CA ILE A 199 6.99 10.00 19.19
C ILE A 199 7.59 9.16 18.04
N TYR A 200 7.63 9.73 16.82
CA TYR A 200 7.97 8.99 15.61
C TYR A 200 9.40 9.23 15.12
N GLY A 201 10.10 10.25 15.65
CA GLY A 201 11.46 10.61 15.29
C GLY A 201 11.52 11.69 14.21
N LYS A 202 12.75 12.08 13.82
CA LYS A 202 13.02 13.19 12.89
C LYS A 202 13.66 12.73 11.58
N THR A 203 13.77 11.43 11.35
CA THR A 203 14.48 10.84 10.19
C THR A 203 13.52 10.05 9.35
N GLY A 204 13.48 10.33 8.05
CA GLY A 204 12.56 9.78 7.07
C GLY A 204 12.90 8.36 6.58
N ASN A 205 13.32 7.46 7.47
CA ASN A 205 13.82 6.12 7.14
C ASN A 205 12.87 4.98 7.58
N PHE A 206 11.58 5.23 7.54
CA PHE A 206 10.53 4.26 7.91
C PHE A 206 9.36 4.34 6.93
N ILE A 207 8.50 3.34 6.96
CA ILE A 207 7.18 3.38 6.33
C ILE A 207 6.12 3.56 7.41
N LEU A 208 5.05 4.30 7.11
CA LEU A 208 3.95 4.58 8.01
C LEU A 208 2.71 3.80 7.61
N LEU A 209 2.09 3.12 8.55
CA LEU A 209 0.77 2.51 8.43
C LEU A 209 -0.26 3.46 9.06
N VAL A 210 -1.15 4.01 8.22
CA VAL A 210 -2.14 5.02 8.61
C VAL A 210 -3.51 4.39 8.74
N LYS A 211 -4.13 4.54 9.91
CA LYS A 211 -5.45 3.99 10.25
C LYS A 211 -6.32 5.08 10.87
N LYS A 212 -7.62 5.07 10.60
CA LYS A 212 -8.54 5.94 11.34
C LYS A 212 -8.95 5.32 12.67
N MET A 213 -9.35 6.16 13.63
CA MET A 213 -10.00 5.70 14.86
C MET A 213 -11.28 4.94 14.53
N GLY A 214 -11.52 3.82 15.25
CA GLY A 214 -12.68 2.96 15.01
C GLY A 214 -12.54 2.03 13.81
N SER A 215 -11.34 1.91 13.23
CA SER A 215 -11.05 0.88 12.22
C SER A 215 -11.31 -0.53 12.73
N GLY A 216 -11.66 -1.43 11.81
CA GLY A 216 -12.07 -2.79 12.10
C GLY A 216 -10.92 -3.79 12.26
N GLU A 217 -11.26 -5.05 12.13
CA GLU A 217 -10.31 -6.17 12.29
C GLU A 217 -9.22 -6.19 11.21
N PHE A 218 -9.56 -5.80 9.98
CA PHE A 218 -8.62 -5.82 8.85
C PHE A 218 -7.36 -5.01 9.14
N THR A 219 -7.51 -3.75 9.57
CA THR A 219 -6.35 -2.87 9.78
C THR A 219 -5.44 -3.37 10.89
N GLY A 220 -6.01 -4.00 11.93
CA GLY A 220 -5.24 -4.64 13.00
C GLY A 220 -4.44 -5.86 12.50
N ASN A 221 -5.10 -6.76 11.79
CA ASN A 221 -4.49 -7.97 11.25
C ASN A 221 -3.43 -7.63 10.20
N PHE A 222 -3.74 -6.73 9.26
CA PHE A 222 -2.80 -6.30 8.23
C PHE A 222 -1.53 -5.69 8.84
N SER A 223 -1.70 -4.74 9.78
CA SER A 223 -0.56 -4.09 10.45
C SER A 223 0.32 -5.11 11.20
N SER A 224 -0.30 -6.07 11.89
CA SER A 224 0.42 -7.11 12.62
C SER A 224 1.27 -7.98 11.69
N TRP A 225 0.71 -8.42 10.55
CA TRP A 225 1.45 -9.22 9.57
C TRP A 225 2.48 -8.39 8.81
N PHE A 226 2.20 -7.13 8.53
CA PHE A 226 3.17 -6.22 7.92
C PHE A 226 4.40 -6.06 8.83
N ASP A 227 4.19 -5.78 10.12
CA ASP A 227 5.27 -5.64 11.11
C ASP A 227 6.03 -6.96 11.30
N ASN A 228 5.33 -8.10 11.23
CA ASN A 228 5.93 -9.45 11.37
C ASN A 228 6.90 -9.78 10.22
N ALA A 229 6.73 -9.18 9.04
CA ALA A 229 7.66 -9.36 7.92
C ALA A 229 9.09 -8.90 8.26
N GLN A 230 9.25 -7.90 9.11
CA GLN A 230 10.53 -7.34 9.57
C GLN A 230 11.49 -6.93 8.43
N THR A 231 10.94 -6.60 7.25
CA THR A 231 11.73 -6.21 6.07
C THR A 231 12.12 -4.75 6.08
N ILE A 232 11.27 -3.89 6.66
CA ILE A 232 11.43 -2.44 6.69
C ILE A 232 11.07 -1.88 8.07
N LYS A 233 11.72 -0.79 8.47
CA LYS A 233 11.36 -0.06 9.69
C LYS A 233 9.97 0.55 9.53
N THR A 234 9.06 0.20 10.42
CA THR A 234 7.65 0.58 10.36
C THR A 234 7.25 1.49 11.52
N ARG A 235 6.30 2.36 11.27
CA ARG A 235 5.57 3.14 12.27
C ARG A 235 4.07 2.96 12.04
N ASN A 236 3.29 3.05 13.10
CA ASN A 236 1.84 2.93 13.06
C ASN A 236 1.20 4.19 13.65
N ILE A 237 0.23 4.77 12.96
CA ILE A 237 -0.62 5.83 13.49
C ILE A 237 -2.09 5.42 13.42
N THR A 238 -2.82 5.71 14.49
CA THR A 238 -4.29 5.64 14.51
C THR A 238 -4.79 6.98 15.00
N ALA A 239 -5.51 7.71 14.15
CA ALA A 239 -5.95 9.06 14.43
C ALA A 239 -7.39 9.30 13.93
N PRO A 240 -8.06 10.38 14.38
CA PRO A 240 -9.32 10.82 13.78
C PRO A 240 -9.15 11.05 12.27
N ALA A 241 -10.19 10.74 11.49
CA ALA A 241 -10.15 10.91 10.03
C ALA A 241 -9.96 12.37 9.61
N GLU A 242 -10.34 13.30 10.48
CA GLU A 242 -10.24 14.75 10.28
C GLU A 242 -8.82 15.31 10.48
N LEU A 243 -7.90 14.52 11.05
CA LEU A 243 -6.50 14.94 11.16
C LEU A 243 -5.89 15.02 9.78
N GLU A 244 -5.29 16.16 9.46
CA GLU A 244 -4.66 16.41 8.15
C GLU A 244 -3.67 15.29 7.77
N GLY A 245 -3.82 14.77 6.55
CA GLY A 245 -2.99 13.71 5.99
C GLY A 245 -3.45 12.28 6.28
N ILE A 246 -4.44 12.09 7.18
CA ILE A 246 -4.95 10.74 7.49
C ILE A 246 -5.78 10.17 6.35
N ASP A 247 -6.49 11.02 5.62
CA ASP A 247 -7.39 10.66 4.53
C ASP A 247 -6.86 11.10 3.14
N PHE A 248 -5.54 11.33 3.00
CA PHE A 248 -4.93 11.83 1.78
C PHE A 248 -4.49 10.69 0.85
N SER A 249 -5.43 9.86 0.41
CA SER A 249 -5.30 8.89 -0.68
C SER A 249 -6.61 8.10 -0.89
N ASP A 250 -6.61 7.16 -1.81
CA ASP A 250 -7.72 6.33 -2.27
C ASP A 250 -8.54 5.63 -1.17
N HIS A 251 -7.93 5.27 -0.05
CA HIS A 251 -8.59 4.61 1.08
C HIS A 251 -9.73 5.43 1.71
N LEU A 252 -9.72 6.77 1.55
CA LEU A 252 -10.77 7.65 2.03
C LEU A 252 -12.15 7.26 1.46
N ASN A 253 -12.19 6.83 0.19
CA ASN A 253 -13.44 6.49 -0.48
C ASN A 253 -14.02 5.16 -0.03
N TYR A 254 -13.16 4.23 0.41
CA TYR A 254 -13.60 3.01 1.07
C TYR A 254 -14.20 3.31 2.45
N TRP A 255 -13.60 4.24 3.21
CA TRP A 255 -14.22 4.72 4.46
C TRP A 255 -15.59 5.34 4.24
N LYS A 256 -15.78 6.14 3.17
CA LYS A 256 -17.09 6.72 2.81
C LYS A 256 -18.14 5.64 2.53
N MET A 257 -17.75 4.50 1.96
CA MET A 257 -18.64 3.37 1.69
C MET A 257 -18.84 2.45 2.90
N GLY A 258 -18.18 2.73 4.04
CA GLY A 258 -18.31 1.96 5.28
C GLY A 258 -17.38 0.75 5.35
N TYR A 259 -16.41 0.64 4.45
CA TYR A 259 -15.40 -0.42 4.48
C TYR A 259 -14.24 -0.07 5.41
N ASP A 260 -13.62 -1.10 5.99
CA ASP A 260 -12.35 -0.93 6.70
C ASP A 260 -11.22 -0.72 5.71
N ALA A 261 -10.41 0.32 5.92
CA ALA A 261 -9.31 0.63 5.02
C ALA A 261 -8.16 1.32 5.73
N MET A 262 -6.97 1.28 5.11
CA MET A 262 -5.77 1.92 5.61
C MET A 262 -4.85 2.34 4.46
N MET A 263 -3.83 3.13 4.79
CA MET A 263 -2.80 3.56 3.86
C MET A 263 -1.42 3.13 4.34
N VAL A 264 -0.58 2.70 3.40
CA VAL A 264 0.86 2.47 3.57
C VAL A 264 1.57 3.60 2.85
N THR A 265 2.34 4.44 3.57
CA THR A 265 2.94 5.65 2.98
C THR A 265 4.29 5.99 3.58
N ASN A 266 5.12 6.67 2.80
CA ASN A 266 6.32 7.34 3.31
C ASN A 266 6.03 8.69 3.97
N THR A 267 4.77 9.12 4.05
CA THR A 267 4.29 10.40 4.58
C THR A 267 4.29 11.58 3.61
N ALA A 268 4.41 11.32 2.31
CA ALA A 268 4.26 12.29 1.23
C ALA A 268 5.07 13.60 1.48
N PHE A 269 4.48 14.75 1.30
CA PHE A 269 5.10 16.08 1.44
C PHE A 269 5.70 16.37 2.83
N TYR A 270 5.34 15.61 3.86
CA TYR A 270 6.02 15.70 5.17
C TYR A 270 7.46 15.16 5.13
N ARG A 271 7.80 14.35 4.12
CA ARG A 271 9.14 13.81 3.89
C ARG A 271 9.70 14.19 2.53
N ASN A 272 9.00 13.85 1.45
CA ASN A 272 9.44 14.09 0.08
C ASN A 272 9.10 15.52 -0.36
N LYS A 273 10.13 16.38 -0.46
CA LYS A 273 9.95 17.78 -0.89
C LYS A 273 9.78 17.91 -2.40
N ASN A 274 9.90 16.81 -3.14
CA ASN A 274 9.63 16.74 -4.57
C ASN A 274 8.13 16.50 -4.88
N TYR A 275 7.29 16.29 -3.84
CA TYR A 275 5.84 16.11 -3.98
C TYR A 275 5.21 17.21 -4.82
N HIS A 276 4.50 16.83 -5.89
CA HIS A 276 3.90 17.73 -6.88
C HIS A 276 4.92 18.67 -7.57
N GLN A 277 6.17 18.23 -7.72
CA GLN A 277 7.22 18.95 -8.40
C GLN A 277 7.84 18.13 -9.54
N THR A 278 8.40 18.82 -10.53
CA THR A 278 9.11 18.16 -11.65
C THR A 278 10.34 17.35 -11.19
N ALA A 279 10.79 17.55 -9.97
CA ALA A 279 11.88 16.80 -9.34
C ALA A 279 11.44 15.43 -8.76
N ASP A 280 10.13 15.11 -8.80
CA ASP A 280 9.65 13.76 -8.39
C ASP A 280 9.93 12.75 -9.51
N THR A 281 11.19 12.33 -9.59
CA THR A 281 11.71 11.42 -10.61
C THR A 281 12.19 10.11 -10.00
N MET A 282 12.26 9.04 -10.80
CA MET A 282 12.66 7.71 -10.32
C MET A 282 14.07 7.65 -9.74
N GLU A 283 14.95 8.58 -10.12
CA GLU A 283 16.32 8.70 -9.63
C GLU A 283 16.38 9.12 -8.15
N THR A 284 15.29 9.68 -7.61
CA THR A 284 15.17 10.08 -6.20
C THR A 284 14.72 8.95 -5.29
N LEU A 285 14.31 7.80 -5.83
CA LEU A 285 13.73 6.70 -5.07
C LEU A 285 14.78 5.74 -4.53
N ASP A 286 14.52 5.20 -3.34
CA ASP A 286 15.26 4.08 -2.76
C ASP A 286 14.60 2.75 -3.15
N ILE A 287 15.00 2.20 -4.29
CA ILE A 287 14.44 0.98 -4.87
C ILE A 287 14.57 -0.21 -3.89
N ASN A 288 15.67 -0.28 -3.14
CA ASN A 288 15.87 -1.35 -2.17
C ASN A 288 14.88 -1.26 -0.99
N ARG A 289 14.63 -0.06 -0.45
CA ARG A 289 13.63 0.12 0.61
C ARG A 289 12.22 -0.04 0.07
N MET A 290 11.94 0.44 -1.13
CA MET A 290 10.67 0.24 -1.82
C MET A 290 10.36 -1.26 -1.99
N SER A 291 11.33 -2.07 -2.42
CA SER A 291 11.17 -3.52 -2.53
C SER A 291 10.81 -4.17 -1.19
N LYS A 292 11.41 -3.73 -0.10
CA LYS A 292 11.13 -4.21 1.26
C LYS A 292 9.73 -3.85 1.75
N VAL A 293 9.20 -2.69 1.35
CA VAL A 293 7.79 -2.32 1.61
C VAL A 293 6.86 -3.27 0.86
N ILE A 294 7.11 -3.52 -0.41
CA ILE A 294 6.31 -4.43 -1.24
C ILE A 294 6.31 -5.85 -0.63
N ASP A 295 7.47 -6.33 -0.19
CA ASP A 295 7.58 -7.63 0.48
C ASP A 295 6.77 -7.70 1.78
N ALA A 296 6.73 -6.61 2.56
CA ALA A 296 5.91 -6.54 3.77
C ALA A 296 4.40 -6.54 3.46
N VAL A 297 3.98 -5.79 2.42
CA VAL A 297 2.58 -5.80 1.94
C VAL A 297 2.19 -7.22 1.48
N TYR A 298 3.03 -7.85 0.66
CA TYR A 298 2.80 -9.22 0.22
C TYR A 298 2.66 -10.18 1.40
N HIS A 299 3.59 -10.10 2.35
CA HIS A 299 3.56 -10.93 3.56
C HIS A 299 2.26 -10.74 4.36
N ALA A 300 1.77 -9.50 4.48
CA ALA A 300 0.51 -9.21 5.14
C ALA A 300 -0.67 -9.83 4.39
N ILE A 301 -0.73 -9.68 3.06
CA ILE A 301 -1.82 -10.21 2.23
C ILE A 301 -1.91 -11.73 2.33
N VAL A 302 -0.81 -12.45 2.16
CA VAL A 302 -0.84 -13.93 2.11
C VAL A 302 -1.05 -14.58 3.46
N ASN A 303 -0.80 -13.87 4.56
CA ASN A 303 -0.96 -14.38 5.91
C ASN A 303 -2.20 -13.82 6.62
N ILE A 304 -3.01 -13.00 5.97
CA ILE A 304 -4.09 -12.21 6.59
C ILE A 304 -5.08 -13.03 7.41
N ASP A 305 -5.35 -14.27 7.03
CA ASP A 305 -6.28 -15.18 7.68
C ASP A 305 -5.59 -16.20 8.61
N ASN A 306 -4.28 -16.17 8.71
CA ASN A 306 -3.56 -17.08 9.60
C ASN A 306 -3.76 -16.68 11.07
N LYS A 307 -4.28 -17.60 11.87
CA LYS A 307 -4.55 -17.37 13.31
C LYS A 307 -3.29 -17.20 14.16
N ASN A 308 -2.14 -17.62 13.65
CA ASN A 308 -0.83 -17.48 14.31
C ASN A 308 -0.16 -16.13 13.92
N THR A 309 -0.84 -15.01 14.12
CA THR A 309 -0.11 -13.80 14.38
C THR A 309 0.72 -14.08 15.62
N GLY A 310 2.06 -13.98 15.53
CA GLY A 310 2.91 -14.08 16.70
C GLY A 310 2.44 -13.02 17.71
N LYS A 311 1.43 -13.39 18.50
CA LYS A 311 0.87 -12.51 19.54
C LYS A 311 2.02 -12.22 20.49
N LYS A 312 2.57 -11.04 20.43
CA LYS A 312 3.20 -10.45 21.60
C LYS A 312 2.18 -10.60 22.72
N ASN A 313 2.67 -11.11 23.87
CA ASN A 313 1.87 -11.39 25.03
C ASN A 313 0.80 -10.30 25.27
N PRO A 314 -0.51 -10.65 25.40
CA PRO A 314 -1.58 -9.68 25.64
C PRO A 314 -1.31 -8.72 26.81
N GLU A 315 -0.47 -9.13 27.78
CA GLU A 315 -0.03 -8.28 28.89
C GLU A 315 0.95 -7.19 28.43
N GLU A 316 1.87 -7.46 27.46
CA GLU A 316 2.77 -6.46 26.93
C GLU A 316 2.03 -5.42 26.05
N GLU A 317 1.01 -5.84 25.33
CA GLU A 317 0.15 -4.92 24.60
C GLU A 317 -0.73 -4.08 25.54
N ARG A 318 -1.28 -4.68 26.59
CA ARG A 318 -2.03 -3.93 27.62
C ARG A 318 -1.16 -2.87 28.30
N VAL A 319 0.06 -3.19 28.66
CA VAL A 319 1.00 -2.24 29.29
C VAL A 319 1.38 -1.13 28.29
N LYS A 320 1.66 -1.46 27.04
CA LYS A 320 1.91 -0.44 25.99
C LYS A 320 0.69 0.42 25.70
N TYR A 321 -0.50 -0.18 25.64
CA TYR A 321 -1.75 0.53 25.37
C TYR A 321 -2.16 1.44 26.54
N THR A 322 -1.96 0.98 27.77
CA THR A 322 -2.26 1.76 28.99
C THR A 322 -1.27 2.92 29.14
N ASN A 323 0.01 2.70 28.87
CA ASN A 323 1.03 3.76 28.92
C ASN A 323 0.86 4.76 27.77
N SER A 324 0.50 4.31 26.56
CA SER A 324 0.18 5.16 25.40
C SER A 324 -1.07 6.01 25.68
N ARG A 325 -2.12 5.44 26.27
CA ARG A 325 -3.37 6.13 26.59
C ARG A 325 -3.19 7.16 27.69
N LYS A 326 -2.38 6.85 28.71
CA LYS A 326 -2.03 7.77 29.80
C LYS A 326 -1.22 8.95 29.28
N SER A 327 -0.21 8.69 28.47
CA SER A 327 0.60 9.72 27.81
C SER A 327 -0.23 10.59 26.84
N TYR A 328 -1.18 9.98 26.11
CA TYR A 328 -2.07 10.70 25.19
C TYR A 328 -3.09 11.58 25.92
N MET A 329 -3.65 11.11 27.04
CA MET A 329 -4.58 11.89 27.88
C MET A 329 -3.88 13.02 28.62
N GLU A 330 -2.69 12.79 29.17
CA GLU A 330 -1.85 13.83 29.79
C GLU A 330 -1.46 14.90 28.76
N TYR A 331 -1.27 14.50 27.50
CA TYR A 331 -0.92 15.37 26.40
C TYR A 331 -2.12 16.21 25.88
N LEU A 332 -3.32 15.61 25.78
CA LEU A 332 -4.55 16.37 25.46
C LEU A 332 -4.86 17.41 26.54
N LEU A 333 -4.62 17.11 27.82
CA LEU A 333 -4.78 18.05 28.92
C LEU A 333 -3.77 19.21 28.83
N LEU A 334 -2.55 18.95 28.32
CA LEU A 334 -1.52 19.98 28.14
C LEU A 334 -1.79 20.93 26.94
N ILE A 335 -2.55 20.48 25.94
CA ILE A 335 -2.94 21.31 24.78
C ILE A 335 -4.20 22.13 25.07
N MET A 336 -5.03 21.67 26.03
CA MET A 336 -6.28 22.36 26.40
C MET A 336 -6.10 23.34 27.57
N SER A 337 -4.91 23.39 28.19
CA SER A 337 -4.48 24.39 29.17
C SER A 337 -3.62 25.49 28.51
#